data_a22d0cb11f98715a7df901051e2d916f
#
_entry.id   a22d0cb11f98715a7df901051e2d916f
#
_cell.length_a   1.000
_cell.length_b   1.000
_cell.length_c   1.000
_cell.angle_alpha   90.00
_cell.angle_beta   90.00
_cell.angle_gamma   90.00
#
_symmetry.space_group_name_H-M   'P 1'
#
loop_
_entity.id
_entity.type
_entity.pdbx_description
1 polymer ?
#
loop_
_entity_poly.entity_id
_entity_poly.type
_entity_poly.pdbx_seq_one_letter_code
_entity_poly.pdbx_strand_id
1 'polypeptide(L)'
;YEDRKSSGTVKGITPEMRKVVTPNLRYGRYINEMDIAQGRKVCVIGKQVYKNLFTKGGDPCGQVIRIDSVYYSVVGVNYSDGGMHVNGNDESSIFVPLSLVQQVYNRGADVDLLYVTAKPGITMSDITDHIRTVIANGHDVDPTDEKGVMIFNTEMMFAMVDNLFKGINLLILLVGIGTLLAGAIGVSNIMMVTVRERTVEIGIRRAIGATPHSIL
;
A
#
# COMPACT_ATOMS: atom_id res chain seq x y z
N TYR A 1 -12.12 -10.96 -27.77
CA TYR A 1 -12.81 -9.83 -28.36
C TYR A 1 -12.19 -9.52 -29.72
N GLU A 2 -12.97 -9.51 -30.83
CA GLU A 2 -12.47 -9.22 -32.19
C GLU A 2 -11.15 -9.96 -32.55
N ASP A 3 -11.05 -11.28 -32.36
CA ASP A 3 -9.85 -12.11 -32.55
C ASP A 3 -8.62 -11.76 -31.69
N ARG A 4 -8.75 -10.82 -30.76
CA ARG A 4 -7.67 -10.47 -29.83
C ARG A 4 -7.70 -11.34 -28.60
N LYS A 5 -6.51 -11.67 -28.12
CA LYS A 5 -6.30 -12.50 -26.94
C LYS A 5 -5.50 -11.72 -25.91
N SER A 6 -5.82 -11.91 -24.64
CA SER A 6 -5.03 -11.45 -23.51
C SER A 6 -4.90 -12.61 -22.53
N SER A 7 -3.72 -12.80 -21.97
CA SER A 7 -3.54 -13.65 -20.82
C SER A 7 -3.83 -12.84 -19.55
N GLY A 8 -4.49 -13.45 -18.59
CA GLY A 8 -4.81 -12.81 -17.33
C GLY A 8 -5.28 -13.82 -16.30
N THR A 9 -5.18 -13.46 -15.03
CA THR A 9 -5.67 -14.29 -13.93
C THR A 9 -7.13 -13.95 -13.64
N VAL A 10 -7.98 -14.97 -13.60
CA VAL A 10 -9.39 -14.79 -13.20
C VAL A 10 -9.47 -14.85 -11.68
N LYS A 11 -10.02 -13.81 -11.07
CA LYS A 11 -10.21 -13.69 -9.62
C LYS A 11 -11.69 -13.59 -9.30
N GLY A 12 -12.18 -14.57 -8.52
CA GLY A 12 -13.51 -14.50 -7.93
C GLY A 12 -13.50 -13.56 -6.73
N ILE A 13 -14.36 -12.55 -6.74
CA ILE A 13 -14.42 -11.57 -5.66
C ILE A 13 -15.83 -11.39 -5.11
N THR A 14 -15.91 -10.95 -3.85
CA THR A 14 -17.14 -10.49 -3.22
C THR A 14 -17.21 -8.95 -3.23
N PRO A 15 -18.42 -8.34 -3.12
CA PRO A 15 -18.56 -6.88 -3.10
C PRO A 15 -17.85 -6.22 -1.92
N GLU A 16 -17.71 -6.93 -0.79
CA GLU A 16 -17.04 -6.47 0.43
C GLU A 16 -15.56 -6.20 0.19
N MET A 17 -14.95 -6.84 -0.80
CA MET A 17 -13.55 -6.61 -1.17
C MET A 17 -13.26 -5.13 -1.47
N ARG A 18 -14.28 -4.37 -1.92
CA ARG A 18 -14.21 -2.90 -2.08
C ARG A 18 -13.82 -2.15 -0.82
N LYS A 19 -14.15 -2.71 0.37
CA LYS A 19 -13.82 -2.09 1.67
C LYS A 19 -12.35 -2.29 2.05
N VAL A 20 -11.75 -3.34 1.52
CA VAL A 20 -10.34 -3.71 1.80
C VAL A 20 -9.41 -3.13 0.74
N VAL A 21 -9.77 -3.31 -0.52
CA VAL A 21 -9.01 -2.81 -1.67
C VAL A 21 -9.86 -1.80 -2.41
N THR A 22 -9.53 -0.52 -2.29
CA THR A 22 -10.26 0.55 -3.00
C THR A 22 -9.91 0.47 -4.48
N PRO A 23 -10.85 0.04 -5.36
CA PRO A 23 -10.56 -0.06 -6.78
C PRO A 23 -10.49 1.35 -7.40
N ASN A 24 -9.49 1.58 -8.23
CA ASN A 24 -9.39 2.78 -9.05
C ASN A 24 -10.05 2.52 -10.40
N LEU A 25 -11.34 2.86 -10.52
CA LEU A 25 -12.12 2.62 -11.73
C LEU A 25 -11.96 3.78 -12.71
N ARG A 26 -11.51 3.49 -13.92
CA ARG A 26 -11.50 4.46 -15.01
C ARG A 26 -12.82 4.52 -15.76
N TYR A 27 -13.47 3.38 -15.93
CA TYR A 27 -14.77 3.23 -16.60
C TYR A 27 -15.67 2.34 -15.78
N GLY A 28 -16.97 2.63 -15.81
CA GLY A 28 -18.02 1.79 -15.29
C GLY A 28 -18.06 1.68 -13.76
N ARG A 29 -18.38 0.48 -13.28
CA ARG A 29 -18.60 0.17 -11.87
C ARG A 29 -17.90 -1.12 -11.44
N TYR A 30 -17.77 -1.30 -10.14
CA TYR A 30 -17.31 -2.56 -9.55
C TYR A 30 -18.47 -3.57 -9.41
N ILE A 31 -18.12 -4.83 -9.14
CA ILE A 31 -19.09 -5.89 -8.85
C ILE A 31 -19.88 -5.53 -7.59
N ASN A 32 -21.19 -5.72 -7.64
CA ASN A 32 -22.10 -5.42 -6.55
C ASN A 32 -22.88 -6.66 -6.08
N GLU A 33 -23.65 -6.50 -5.02
CA GLU A 33 -24.44 -7.58 -4.41
C GLU A 33 -25.48 -8.16 -5.37
N MET A 34 -26.09 -7.34 -6.25
CA MET A 34 -27.05 -7.81 -7.23
C MET A 34 -26.41 -8.72 -8.29
N ASP A 35 -25.15 -8.46 -8.66
CA ASP A 35 -24.43 -9.29 -9.62
C ASP A 35 -24.20 -10.71 -9.05
N ILE A 36 -23.94 -10.80 -7.73
CA ILE A 36 -23.80 -12.09 -7.04
C ILE A 36 -25.14 -12.76 -6.85
N ALA A 37 -26.14 -12.04 -6.33
CA ALA A 37 -27.45 -12.61 -6.04
C ALA A 37 -28.18 -13.15 -7.29
N GLN A 38 -27.96 -12.49 -8.44
CA GLN A 38 -28.55 -12.88 -9.71
C GLN A 38 -27.65 -13.77 -10.58
N GLY A 39 -26.45 -14.11 -10.12
CA GLY A 39 -25.46 -14.90 -10.89
C GLY A 39 -25.12 -14.27 -12.24
N ARG A 40 -25.04 -12.92 -12.30
CA ARG A 40 -24.79 -12.22 -13.54
C ARG A 40 -23.38 -12.51 -14.08
N LYS A 41 -23.28 -12.85 -15.36
CA LYS A 41 -22.00 -13.05 -16.05
C LYS A 41 -21.37 -11.70 -16.40
N VAL A 42 -20.88 -11.01 -15.39
CA VAL A 42 -20.21 -9.70 -15.50
C VAL A 42 -18.76 -9.79 -15.06
N CYS A 43 -17.92 -8.91 -15.60
CA CYS A 43 -16.53 -8.84 -15.18
C CYS A 43 -16.03 -7.40 -15.13
N VAL A 44 -15.03 -7.17 -14.26
CA VAL A 44 -14.20 -5.96 -14.21
C VAL A 44 -12.82 -6.35 -14.68
N ILE A 45 -12.28 -5.68 -15.69
CA ILE A 45 -10.98 -6.00 -16.29
C ILE A 45 -9.89 -5.06 -15.78
N GLY A 46 -8.70 -5.59 -15.60
CA GLY A 46 -7.53 -4.79 -15.23
C GLY A 46 -6.99 -3.99 -16.41
N LYS A 47 -6.18 -2.99 -16.11
CA LYS A 47 -5.57 -2.02 -17.05
C LYS A 47 -4.85 -2.71 -18.22
N GLN A 48 -4.08 -3.77 -17.93
CA GLN A 48 -3.33 -4.50 -18.96
C GLN A 48 -4.26 -5.27 -19.89
N VAL A 49 -5.26 -5.96 -19.35
CA VAL A 49 -6.27 -6.68 -20.13
C VAL A 49 -7.04 -5.71 -21.01
N TYR A 50 -7.44 -4.55 -20.49
CA TYR A 50 -8.08 -3.49 -21.26
C TYR A 50 -7.23 -3.02 -22.43
N LYS A 51 -5.94 -2.70 -22.21
CA LYS A 51 -5.05 -2.26 -23.28
C LYS A 51 -4.88 -3.31 -24.37
N ASN A 52 -4.81 -4.58 -24.00
CA ASN A 52 -4.62 -5.68 -24.95
C ASN A 52 -5.86 -5.95 -25.81
N LEU A 53 -7.06 -5.87 -25.21
CA LEU A 53 -8.31 -6.17 -25.91
C LEU A 53 -8.90 -4.95 -26.64
N PHE A 54 -8.79 -3.77 -26.05
CA PHE A 54 -9.42 -2.52 -26.54
C PHE A 54 -8.38 -1.50 -27.00
N THR A 55 -7.56 -1.88 -28.00
CA THR A 55 -6.46 -1.03 -28.49
C THR A 55 -6.91 0.30 -29.11
N LYS A 56 -8.16 0.39 -29.59
CA LYS A 56 -8.75 1.64 -30.09
C LYS A 56 -9.14 2.60 -28.98
N GLY A 57 -9.06 2.17 -27.71
CA GLY A 57 -9.51 2.95 -26.57
C GLY A 57 -11.04 3.07 -26.49
N GLY A 58 -11.52 3.94 -25.60
CA GLY A 58 -12.95 4.17 -25.38
C GLY A 58 -13.49 3.37 -24.20
N ASP A 59 -14.79 3.54 -23.91
CA ASP A 59 -15.45 2.84 -22.82
C ASP A 59 -15.81 1.40 -23.25
N PRO A 60 -15.26 0.36 -22.58
CA PRO A 60 -15.57 -1.03 -22.89
C PRO A 60 -16.82 -1.55 -22.16
N CYS A 61 -17.48 -0.74 -21.35
CA CYS A 61 -18.64 -1.19 -20.58
C CYS A 61 -19.77 -1.61 -21.52
N GLY A 62 -20.37 -2.77 -21.21
CA GLY A 62 -21.40 -3.38 -22.05
C GLY A 62 -20.87 -4.27 -23.17
N GLN A 63 -19.57 -4.22 -23.48
CA GLN A 63 -18.95 -5.16 -24.43
C GLN A 63 -18.81 -6.54 -23.80
N VAL A 64 -18.85 -7.57 -24.67
CA VAL A 64 -18.75 -8.96 -24.21
C VAL A 64 -17.39 -9.52 -24.53
N ILE A 65 -16.73 -10.10 -23.53
CA ILE A 65 -15.47 -10.83 -23.69
C ILE A 65 -15.67 -12.30 -23.35
N ARG A 66 -14.89 -13.17 -23.98
CA ARG A 66 -14.86 -14.60 -23.67
C ARG A 66 -13.68 -14.90 -22.74
N ILE A 67 -13.99 -15.47 -21.59
CA ILE A 67 -13.00 -15.96 -20.63
C ILE A 67 -13.16 -17.48 -20.61
N ASP A 68 -12.11 -18.20 -21.01
CA ASP A 68 -12.15 -19.62 -21.28
C ASP A 68 -13.32 -19.99 -22.24
N SER A 69 -14.36 -20.58 -21.75
CA SER A 69 -15.53 -20.98 -22.54
C SER A 69 -16.80 -20.20 -22.23
N VAL A 70 -16.73 -19.18 -21.37
CA VAL A 70 -17.89 -18.42 -20.89
C VAL A 70 -17.79 -16.97 -21.35
N TYR A 71 -18.94 -16.41 -21.74
CA TYR A 71 -19.06 -15.00 -22.12
C TYR A 71 -19.44 -14.14 -20.92
N TYR A 72 -18.70 -13.04 -20.73
CA TYR A 72 -18.91 -12.07 -19.67
C TYR A 72 -19.07 -10.67 -20.23
N SER A 73 -20.00 -9.90 -19.69
CA SER A 73 -20.16 -8.49 -20.01
C SER A 73 -19.21 -7.66 -19.14
N VAL A 74 -18.43 -6.79 -19.78
CA VAL A 74 -17.55 -5.86 -19.07
C VAL A 74 -18.39 -4.78 -18.39
N VAL A 75 -18.28 -4.63 -17.07
CA VAL A 75 -19.02 -3.61 -16.30
C VAL A 75 -18.10 -2.54 -15.74
N GLY A 76 -16.78 -2.73 -15.80
CA GLY A 76 -15.83 -1.73 -15.35
C GLY A 76 -14.40 -2.08 -15.73
N VAL A 77 -13.53 -1.07 -15.63
CA VAL A 77 -12.08 -1.20 -15.85
C VAL A 77 -11.35 -0.68 -14.63
N ASN A 78 -10.58 -1.55 -14.00
CA ASN A 78 -9.76 -1.21 -12.85
C ASN A 78 -8.36 -0.74 -13.30
N TYR A 79 -8.03 0.51 -12.96
CA TYR A 79 -6.75 1.16 -13.22
C TYR A 79 -5.93 1.28 -11.94
N SER A 80 -5.88 0.23 -11.14
CA SER A 80 -5.01 0.22 -9.96
C SER A 80 -3.55 0.34 -10.42
N ASP A 81 -2.94 1.46 -10.13
CA ASP A 81 -1.52 1.70 -10.38
C ASP A 81 -0.74 1.29 -9.12
N GLY A 82 -0.09 0.14 -9.18
CA GLY A 82 0.96 -0.26 -8.26
C GLY A 82 0.62 -0.21 -6.77
N GLY A 83 -0.01 -1.24 -6.25
CA GLY A 83 -0.11 -1.53 -4.83
C GLY A 83 0.58 -2.84 -4.47
N MET A 84 0.69 -3.14 -3.18
CA MET A 84 1.11 -4.46 -2.73
C MET A 84 0.02 -5.47 -3.08
N HIS A 85 0.27 -6.30 -4.09
CA HIS A 85 -0.68 -7.32 -4.52
C HIS A 85 -0.34 -8.65 -3.82
N VAL A 86 -1.18 -9.06 -2.91
CA VAL A 86 -0.99 -10.33 -2.17
C VAL A 86 -1.26 -11.55 -3.07
N ASN A 87 -2.07 -11.39 -4.12
CA ASN A 87 -2.47 -12.50 -5.00
C ASN A 87 -2.38 -12.11 -6.50
N GLY A 88 -1.16 -11.89 -6.97
CA GLY A 88 -0.90 -11.56 -8.38
C GLY A 88 -1.20 -10.10 -8.75
N ASN A 89 -0.85 -9.75 -9.98
CA ASN A 89 -0.95 -8.37 -10.47
C ASN A 89 -2.40 -8.05 -10.89
N ASP A 90 -3.02 -7.07 -10.26
CA ASP A 90 -4.38 -6.62 -10.55
C ASP A 90 -4.53 -6.01 -11.93
N GLU A 91 -3.45 -5.46 -12.50
CA GLU A 91 -3.46 -4.93 -13.86
C GLU A 91 -3.75 -6.00 -14.92
N SER A 92 -3.25 -7.21 -14.71
CA SER A 92 -3.48 -8.36 -15.60
C SER A 92 -4.63 -9.27 -15.13
N SER A 93 -5.37 -8.88 -14.09
CA SER A 93 -6.45 -9.68 -13.54
C SER A 93 -7.80 -9.32 -14.14
N ILE A 94 -8.69 -10.31 -14.12
CA ILE A 94 -10.10 -10.17 -14.47
C ILE A 94 -10.91 -10.55 -13.24
N PHE A 95 -11.69 -9.62 -12.72
CA PHE A 95 -12.50 -9.82 -11.53
C PHE A 95 -13.91 -10.22 -11.94
N VAL A 96 -14.42 -11.28 -11.37
CA VAL A 96 -15.76 -11.83 -11.61
C VAL A 96 -16.43 -12.15 -10.28
N PRO A 97 -17.76 -12.27 -10.22
CA PRO A 97 -18.45 -12.70 -9.00
C PRO A 97 -17.91 -14.04 -8.49
N LEU A 98 -17.60 -14.15 -7.18
CA LEU A 98 -17.05 -15.36 -6.58
C LEU A 98 -17.96 -16.58 -6.81
N SER A 99 -19.26 -16.43 -6.58
CA SER A 99 -20.24 -17.49 -6.79
C SER A 99 -20.23 -18.05 -8.22
N LEU A 100 -19.96 -17.19 -9.19
CA LEU A 100 -19.91 -17.59 -10.60
C LEU A 100 -18.62 -18.38 -10.89
N VAL A 101 -17.47 -17.99 -10.31
CA VAL A 101 -16.22 -18.76 -10.41
C VAL A 101 -16.39 -20.15 -9.83
N GLN A 102 -16.94 -20.22 -8.62
CA GLN A 102 -17.21 -21.51 -7.95
C GLN A 102 -18.10 -22.42 -8.79
N GLN A 103 -19.12 -21.86 -9.42
CA GLN A 103 -20.04 -22.62 -10.28
C GLN A 103 -19.39 -23.05 -11.60
N VAL A 104 -18.71 -22.13 -12.30
CA VAL A 104 -18.14 -22.38 -13.64
C VAL A 104 -16.96 -23.37 -13.56
N TYR A 105 -16.12 -23.23 -12.55
CA TYR A 105 -14.94 -24.10 -12.35
C TYR A 105 -15.19 -25.29 -11.42
N ASN A 106 -16.46 -25.52 -11.03
CA ASN A 106 -16.87 -26.63 -10.16
C ASN A 106 -16.05 -26.74 -8.86
N ARG A 107 -15.77 -25.58 -8.24
CA ARG A 107 -14.95 -25.51 -7.01
C ARG A 107 -15.75 -25.63 -5.72
N GLY A 108 -17.06 -25.87 -5.81
CA GLY A 108 -17.92 -25.97 -4.63
C GLY A 108 -17.92 -24.67 -3.81
N ALA A 109 -17.61 -24.76 -2.53
CA ALA A 109 -17.49 -23.61 -1.62
C ALA A 109 -16.05 -23.19 -1.34
N ASP A 110 -15.07 -23.66 -2.13
CA ASP A 110 -13.66 -23.37 -1.90
C ASP A 110 -13.37 -21.88 -2.06
N VAL A 111 -12.50 -21.38 -1.17
CA VAL A 111 -11.98 -20.02 -1.16
C VAL A 111 -10.47 -20.08 -0.99
N ASP A 112 -9.73 -19.51 -1.94
CA ASP A 112 -8.27 -19.52 -1.93
C ASP A 112 -7.68 -18.47 -0.99
N LEU A 113 -8.39 -17.35 -0.77
CA LEU A 113 -7.89 -16.21 0.01
C LEU A 113 -9.02 -15.51 0.77
N LEU A 114 -8.80 -15.26 2.04
CA LEU A 114 -9.72 -14.51 2.90
C LEU A 114 -9.08 -13.18 3.31
N TYR A 115 -9.76 -12.08 3.05
CA TYR A 115 -9.36 -10.76 3.53
C TYR A 115 -10.11 -10.43 4.82
N VAL A 116 -9.37 -10.07 5.85
CA VAL A 116 -9.92 -9.69 7.15
C VAL A 116 -9.47 -8.27 7.49
N THR A 117 -10.37 -7.46 8.01
CA THR A 117 -10.09 -6.12 8.52
C THR A 117 -10.51 -6.02 9.99
N ALA A 118 -9.66 -5.44 10.81
CA ALA A 118 -9.99 -5.16 12.21
C ALA A 118 -10.95 -3.97 12.33
N LYS A 119 -11.78 -3.97 13.37
CA LYS A 119 -12.57 -2.80 13.74
C LYS A 119 -11.65 -1.69 14.27
N PRO A 120 -12.05 -0.40 14.16
CA PRO A 120 -11.27 0.69 14.71
C PRO A 120 -10.96 0.46 16.21
N GLY A 121 -9.69 0.61 16.59
CA GLY A 121 -9.22 0.42 17.95
C GLY A 121 -8.72 -0.98 18.31
N ILE A 122 -8.76 -1.94 17.38
CA ILE A 122 -8.21 -3.29 17.55
C ILE A 122 -7.06 -3.45 16.55
N THR A 123 -5.89 -3.94 17.00
CA THR A 123 -4.78 -4.23 16.09
C THR A 123 -4.95 -5.59 15.43
N MET A 124 -4.46 -5.73 14.21
CA MET A 124 -4.51 -7.04 13.52
C MET A 124 -3.70 -8.09 14.27
N SER A 125 -2.62 -7.68 14.93
CA SER A 125 -1.78 -8.59 15.72
C SER A 125 -2.56 -9.24 16.86
N ASP A 126 -3.48 -8.51 17.50
CA ASP A 126 -4.27 -9.03 18.64
C ASP A 126 -5.29 -10.11 18.23
N ILE A 127 -5.75 -10.07 16.98
CA ILE A 127 -6.78 -11.01 16.49
C ILE A 127 -6.21 -12.11 15.59
N THR A 128 -4.94 -12.03 15.20
CA THR A 128 -4.30 -12.99 14.27
C THR A 128 -4.38 -14.43 14.78
N ASP A 129 -4.05 -14.65 16.04
CA ASP A 129 -4.07 -15.99 16.65
C ASP A 129 -5.50 -16.53 16.79
N HIS A 130 -6.46 -15.65 17.06
CA HIS A 130 -7.87 -16.03 17.11
C HIS A 130 -8.39 -16.44 15.74
N ILE A 131 -8.04 -15.68 14.69
CA ILE A 131 -8.39 -16.02 13.29
C ILE A 131 -7.80 -17.38 12.92
N ARG A 132 -6.50 -17.59 13.24
CA ARG A 132 -5.83 -18.88 12.99
C ARG A 132 -6.57 -20.04 13.66
N THR A 133 -6.89 -19.88 14.93
CA THR A 133 -7.62 -20.92 15.70
C THR A 133 -8.98 -21.24 15.10
N VAL A 134 -9.74 -20.23 14.71
CA VAL A 134 -11.08 -20.42 14.10
C VAL A 134 -10.97 -21.17 12.76
N ILE A 135 -10.04 -20.76 11.89
CA ILE A 135 -9.84 -21.39 10.59
C ILE A 135 -9.32 -22.82 10.76
N ALA A 136 -8.32 -23.04 11.60
CA ALA A 136 -7.72 -24.33 11.84
C ALA A 136 -8.73 -25.36 12.37
N ASN A 137 -9.54 -24.96 13.35
CA ASN A 137 -10.61 -25.81 13.90
C ASN A 137 -11.69 -26.16 12.87
N GLY A 138 -11.96 -25.27 11.92
CA GLY A 138 -12.93 -25.53 10.85
C GLY A 138 -12.42 -26.46 9.74
N HIS A 139 -11.10 -26.69 9.67
CA HIS A 139 -10.46 -27.46 8.60
C HIS A 139 -9.59 -28.64 9.10
N ASP A 140 -9.77 -29.07 10.35
CA ASP A 140 -8.99 -30.15 10.98
C ASP A 140 -7.46 -29.95 10.88
N VAL A 141 -7.02 -28.71 10.97
CA VAL A 141 -5.60 -28.31 10.99
C VAL A 141 -5.19 -28.00 12.42
N ASP A 142 -3.96 -28.35 12.81
CA ASP A 142 -3.44 -27.99 14.13
C ASP A 142 -3.26 -26.45 14.22
N PRO A 143 -3.91 -25.76 15.19
CA PRO A 143 -3.77 -24.31 15.35
C PRO A 143 -2.34 -23.84 15.63
N THR A 144 -1.46 -24.74 16.10
CA THR A 144 -0.06 -24.43 16.36
C THR A 144 0.83 -24.54 15.13
N ASP A 145 0.33 -25.12 14.04
CA ASP A 145 1.06 -25.20 12.78
C ASP A 145 0.92 -23.86 12.01
N GLU A 146 1.98 -23.06 12.05
CA GLU A 146 2.05 -21.80 11.31
C GLU A 146 1.97 -21.98 9.79
N LYS A 147 2.29 -23.16 9.28
CA LYS A 147 2.25 -23.46 7.84
C LYS A 147 0.87 -23.92 7.38
N GLY A 148 0.05 -24.44 8.29
CA GLY A 148 -1.30 -24.90 7.98
C GLY A 148 -2.24 -23.77 7.59
N VAL A 149 -2.10 -22.61 8.26
CA VAL A 149 -2.84 -21.38 7.92
C VAL A 149 -1.85 -20.23 7.74
N MET A 150 -1.58 -19.89 6.50
CA MET A 150 -0.68 -18.77 6.19
C MET A 150 -1.43 -17.43 6.35
N ILE A 151 -1.02 -16.64 7.34
CA ILE A 151 -1.59 -15.32 7.61
C ILE A 151 -0.58 -14.24 7.21
N PHE A 152 -1.01 -13.34 6.34
CA PHE A 152 -0.22 -12.21 5.88
C PHE A 152 -0.67 -10.94 6.58
N ASN A 153 0.03 -10.55 7.65
CA ASN A 153 -0.31 -9.35 8.41
C ASN A 153 0.37 -8.11 7.80
N THR A 154 -0.40 -7.32 7.06
CA THR A 154 0.09 -6.07 6.43
C THR A 154 0.44 -4.99 7.45
N GLU A 155 -0.23 -4.95 8.63
CA GLU A 155 0.07 -3.99 9.68
C GLU A 155 1.53 -4.15 10.19
N MET A 156 1.97 -5.39 10.36
CA MET A 156 3.36 -5.67 10.77
C MET A 156 4.39 -5.17 9.75
N MET A 157 4.08 -5.27 8.45
CA MET A 157 4.94 -4.74 7.39
C MET A 157 5.01 -3.20 7.43
N PHE A 158 3.86 -2.54 7.62
CA PHE A 158 3.84 -1.08 7.77
C PHE A 158 4.59 -0.62 9.01
N ALA A 159 4.44 -1.33 10.14
CA ALA A 159 5.20 -1.06 11.37
C ALA A 159 6.72 -1.19 11.16
N MET A 160 7.16 -2.18 10.37
CA MET A 160 8.59 -2.34 10.03
C MET A 160 9.10 -1.14 9.22
N VAL A 161 8.34 -0.69 8.21
CA VAL A 161 8.68 0.48 7.39
C VAL A 161 8.70 1.75 8.24
N ASP A 162 7.72 1.93 9.14
CA ASP A 162 7.65 3.09 10.04
C ASP A 162 8.86 3.13 11.00
N ASN A 163 9.25 2.00 11.55
CA ASN A 163 10.44 1.90 12.39
C ASN A 163 11.74 2.21 11.60
N LEU A 164 11.82 1.81 10.33
CA LEU A 164 12.93 2.19 9.47
C LEU A 164 13.00 3.71 9.30
N PHE A 165 11.87 4.37 9.00
CA PHE A 165 11.82 5.83 8.88
C PHE A 165 12.17 6.54 10.19
N LYS A 166 11.73 6.02 11.35
CA LYS A 166 12.14 6.55 12.67
C LYS A 166 13.65 6.47 12.86
N GLY A 167 14.27 5.35 12.47
CA GLY A 167 15.73 5.17 12.51
C GLY A 167 16.46 6.17 11.62
N ILE A 168 16.00 6.35 10.38
CA ILE A 168 16.57 7.32 9.44
C ILE A 168 16.45 8.76 9.99
N ASN A 169 15.29 9.14 10.53
CA ASN A 169 15.08 10.45 11.12
C ASN A 169 16.01 10.72 12.31
N LEU A 170 16.23 9.71 13.16
CA LEU A 170 17.19 9.81 14.25
C LEU A 170 18.62 10.04 13.74
N LEU A 171 19.02 9.31 12.70
CA LEU A 171 20.33 9.47 12.08
C LEU A 171 20.52 10.87 11.49
N ILE A 172 19.52 11.39 10.78
CA ILE A 172 19.54 12.75 10.23
C ILE A 172 19.66 13.78 11.35
N LEU A 173 18.96 13.60 12.47
CA LEU A 173 19.04 14.47 13.64
C LEU A 173 20.45 14.48 14.24
N LEU A 174 21.07 13.31 14.41
CA LEU A 174 22.42 13.19 14.96
C LEU A 174 23.47 13.85 14.05
N VAL A 175 23.40 13.61 12.75
CA VAL A 175 24.28 14.24 11.75
C VAL A 175 24.06 15.76 11.73
N GLY A 176 22.79 16.21 11.77
CA GLY A 176 22.45 17.64 11.80
C GLY A 176 23.02 18.35 13.03
N ILE A 177 22.87 17.78 14.22
CA ILE A 177 23.44 18.31 15.46
C ILE A 177 24.97 18.32 15.36
N GLY A 178 25.57 17.24 14.88
CA GLY A 178 27.03 17.15 14.72
C GLY A 178 27.59 18.24 13.79
N THR A 179 26.94 18.49 12.65
CA THR A 179 27.36 19.54 11.71
C THR A 179 27.17 20.94 12.28
N LEU A 180 26.09 21.20 13.01
CA LEU A 180 25.88 22.47 13.69
C LEU A 180 26.96 22.73 14.76
N LEU A 181 27.30 21.73 15.56
CA LEU A 181 28.37 21.83 16.56
C LEU A 181 29.73 22.08 15.90
N ALA A 182 30.07 21.36 14.83
CA ALA A 182 31.28 21.58 14.08
C ALA A 182 31.36 23.00 13.50
N GLY A 183 30.26 23.50 12.93
CA GLY A 183 30.13 24.88 12.46
C GLY A 183 30.33 25.92 13.56
N ALA A 184 29.67 25.70 14.72
CA ALA A 184 29.79 26.58 15.87
C ALA A 184 31.22 26.66 16.41
N ILE A 185 31.94 25.53 16.48
CA ILE A 185 33.37 25.46 16.88
C ILE A 185 34.23 26.24 15.87
N GLY A 186 33.96 26.06 14.55
CA GLY A 186 34.71 26.78 13.50
C GLY A 186 34.52 28.30 13.62
N VAL A 187 33.28 28.77 13.78
CA VAL A 187 33.00 30.21 13.98
C VAL A 187 33.63 30.73 15.28
N SER A 188 33.52 29.96 16.38
CA SER A 188 34.14 30.33 17.66
C SER A 188 35.67 30.50 17.56
N ASN A 189 36.32 29.60 16.81
CA ASN A 189 37.79 29.67 16.60
C ASN A 189 38.21 30.92 15.83
N ILE A 190 37.48 31.28 14.76
CA ILE A 190 37.68 32.52 13.99
C ILE A 190 37.45 33.76 14.87
N MET A 191 36.35 33.78 15.62
CA MET A 191 36.04 34.88 16.55
C MET A 191 37.14 35.06 17.60
N MET A 192 37.69 33.96 18.15
CA MET A 192 38.75 34.02 19.14
C MET A 192 40.03 34.69 18.57
N VAL A 193 40.38 34.40 17.32
CA VAL A 193 41.52 35.04 16.64
C VAL A 193 41.23 36.52 16.46
N THR A 194 40.08 36.89 15.95
CA THR A 194 39.68 38.29 15.73
C THR A 194 39.67 39.12 17.02
N VAL A 195 39.19 38.54 18.12
CA VAL A 195 39.20 39.18 19.45
C VAL A 195 40.66 39.37 19.95
N ARG A 196 41.52 38.40 19.75
CA ARG A 196 42.94 38.52 20.10
C ARG A 196 43.67 39.64 19.32
N GLU A 197 43.43 39.76 18.03
CA GLU A 197 43.98 40.83 17.19
C GLU A 197 43.54 42.21 17.64
N ARG A 198 42.28 42.35 18.10
CA ARG A 198 41.70 43.63 18.57
C ARG A 198 41.77 43.84 20.08
N THR A 199 42.47 42.99 20.82
CA THR A 199 42.55 43.08 22.29
C THR A 199 43.02 44.43 22.80
N VAL A 200 44.03 45.04 22.16
CA VAL A 200 44.55 46.38 22.52
C VAL A 200 43.50 47.50 22.29
N GLU A 201 42.83 47.45 21.16
CA GLU A 201 41.74 48.42 20.82
C GLU A 201 40.57 48.35 21.80
N ILE A 202 40.11 47.11 22.10
CA ILE A 202 39.07 46.83 23.08
C ILE A 202 39.47 47.33 24.47
N GLY A 203 40.74 47.11 24.86
CA GLY A 203 41.28 47.56 26.13
C GLY A 203 41.28 49.08 26.27
N ILE A 204 41.68 49.81 25.21
CA ILE A 204 41.63 51.29 25.18
C ILE A 204 40.20 51.80 25.29
N ARG A 205 39.26 51.25 24.48
CA ARG A 205 37.84 51.63 24.54
C ARG A 205 37.23 51.44 25.91
N ARG A 206 37.58 50.32 26.58
CA ARG A 206 37.12 50.01 27.92
C ARG A 206 37.71 50.96 28.98
N ALA A 207 38.99 51.38 28.83
CA ALA A 207 39.61 52.32 29.72
C ALA A 207 39.02 53.73 29.66
N ILE A 208 38.45 54.10 28.49
CA ILE A 208 37.75 55.41 28.29
C ILE A 208 36.28 55.33 28.69
N GLY A 209 35.82 54.19 29.27
CA GLY A 209 34.47 54.08 29.81
C GLY A 209 33.42 53.48 28.86
N ALA A 210 33.81 52.84 27.77
CA ALA A 210 32.86 52.16 26.86
C ALA A 210 32.14 51.00 27.56
N THR A 211 30.87 50.92 27.39
CA THR A 211 30.07 49.80 27.93
C THR A 211 30.27 48.52 27.14
N PRO A 212 30.06 47.34 27.73
CA PRO A 212 30.23 46.06 27.02
C PRO A 212 29.41 45.98 25.73
N HIS A 213 28.22 46.61 25.71
CA HIS A 213 27.33 46.59 24.56
C HIS A 213 27.77 47.50 23.39
N SER A 214 28.69 48.46 23.67
CA SER A 214 29.25 49.33 22.64
C SER A 214 30.56 48.81 22.05
N ILE A 215 31.08 47.71 22.60
CA ILE A 215 32.34 47.07 22.17
C ILE A 215 32.03 45.84 21.27
N LEU A 216 30.84 45.22 21.43
CA LEU A 216 30.33 44.13 20.60
C LEU A 216 29.74 44.65 19.29
#